data_59fa38bd75492a55612cad09af1d8b69
#
_entry.id   59fa38bd75492a55612cad09af1d8b69
#
_cell.length_a   1.000
_cell.length_b   1.000
_cell.length_c   1.000
_cell.angle_alpha   90.00
_cell.angle_beta   90.00
_cell.angle_gamma   90.00
#
_symmetry.space_group_name_H-M   'P 1'
#
loop_
_entity.id
_entity.type
_entity.pdbx_description
1 polymer ?
#
loop_
_entity_poly.entity_id
_entity_poly.type
_entity_poly.pdbx_seq_one_letter_code
_entity_poly.pdbx_strand_id
1 'polypeptide(L)'
;MERRRFLAAIGAAAVLAAGCAPMQATQKQQVVLQISDDNVRTWQTAFNVVNNLTNTYGKQNVDIELVAFGDAINALTFDSKAASRIPGAVGQGAKVIACENSMTRFKLSKGDMAPDLVYVRAGVQRIIERQREGWTLIRP
;
A
#
# COMPACT_ATOMS: atom_id res chain seq x y z
N MET A 1 -68.96 51.31 -4.24
CA MET A 1 -68.49 49.87 -4.12
C MET A 1 -67.45 49.60 -5.16
N GLU A 2 -66.18 49.75 -4.87
CA GLU A 2 -65.10 49.48 -5.82
C GLU A 2 -64.19 48.47 -5.21
N ARG A 3 -64.05 47.31 -5.85
CA ARG A 3 -63.17 46.25 -5.50
C ARG A 3 -61.81 46.50 -6.15
N ARG A 4 -60.84 47.01 -5.40
CA ARG A 4 -59.47 47.11 -5.90
C ARG A 4 -58.78 45.73 -5.83
N ARG A 5 -58.49 45.16 -6.99
CA ARG A 5 -57.69 43.97 -7.20
C ARG A 5 -56.21 44.37 -7.08
N PHE A 6 -55.54 43.93 -6.02
CA PHE A 6 -54.09 43.95 -5.94
C PHE A 6 -53.53 42.67 -6.56
N LEU A 7 -52.89 42.85 -7.70
CA LEU A 7 -52.07 41.79 -8.30
C LEU A 7 -50.71 41.85 -7.63
N ALA A 8 -50.41 40.84 -6.80
CA ALA A 8 -49.06 40.62 -6.26
C ALA A 8 -48.22 39.83 -7.27
N ALA A 9 -47.23 40.46 -7.85
CA ALA A 9 -46.24 39.81 -8.69
C ALA A 9 -45.23 39.07 -7.78
N ILE A 10 -45.25 37.76 -7.79
CA ILE A 10 -44.24 36.93 -7.11
C ILE A 10 -43.11 36.76 -8.08
N GLY A 11 -41.99 37.47 -7.84
CA GLY A 11 -40.74 37.27 -8.53
C GLY A 11 -40.06 35.99 -8.02
N ALA A 12 -39.98 34.99 -8.87
CA ALA A 12 -39.19 33.80 -8.58
C ALA A 12 -37.70 34.10 -8.82
N ALA A 13 -36.95 34.29 -7.75
CA ALA A 13 -35.47 34.32 -7.80
C ALA A 13 -34.93 32.88 -7.89
N ALA A 14 -34.52 32.45 -9.08
CA ALA A 14 -33.83 31.20 -9.27
C ALA A 14 -32.36 31.37 -8.73
N VAL A 15 -32.10 30.80 -7.55
CA VAL A 15 -30.74 30.68 -7.00
C VAL A 15 -30.08 29.54 -7.74
N LEU A 16 -29.20 29.85 -8.67
CA LEU A 16 -28.23 28.90 -9.26
C LEU A 16 -27.18 28.55 -8.20
N ALA A 17 -27.43 27.50 -7.43
CA ALA A 17 -26.41 26.89 -6.60
C ALA A 17 -25.39 26.22 -7.53
N ALA A 18 -24.30 26.90 -7.86
CA ALA A 18 -23.11 26.30 -8.45
C ALA A 18 -22.54 25.33 -7.43
N GLY A 19 -22.92 24.05 -7.53
CA GLY A 19 -22.35 22.97 -6.75
C GLY A 19 -20.90 22.80 -7.14
N CYS A 20 -19.97 23.34 -6.34
CA CYS A 20 -18.59 22.87 -6.33
C CYS A 20 -18.61 21.42 -5.84
N ALA A 21 -18.66 20.46 -6.77
CA ALA A 21 -18.37 19.08 -6.44
C ALA A 21 -16.95 19.04 -5.87
N PRO A 22 -16.73 18.54 -4.64
CA PRO A 22 -15.38 18.37 -4.13
C PRO A 22 -14.66 17.45 -5.11
N MET A 23 -13.57 17.91 -5.71
CA MET A 23 -12.61 17.04 -6.41
C MET A 23 -12.15 16.03 -5.37
N GLN A 24 -12.70 14.80 -5.43
CA GLN A 24 -12.21 13.70 -4.62
C GLN A 24 -10.77 13.48 -5.04
N ALA A 25 -9.84 13.93 -4.21
CA ALA A 25 -8.45 13.55 -4.34
C ALA A 25 -8.43 12.00 -4.38
N THR A 26 -7.90 11.44 -5.45
CA THR A 26 -7.83 9.99 -5.64
C THR A 26 -7.07 9.44 -4.45
N GLN A 27 -7.76 8.75 -3.54
CA GLN A 27 -7.16 8.27 -2.31
C GLN A 27 -6.07 7.27 -2.69
N LYS A 28 -4.83 7.54 -2.24
CA LYS A 28 -3.68 6.71 -2.51
C LYS A 28 -3.95 5.28 -2.02
N GLN A 29 -3.72 4.29 -2.88
CA GLN A 29 -3.88 2.89 -2.50
C GLN A 29 -2.76 2.49 -1.54
N GLN A 30 -3.10 1.77 -0.48
CA GLN A 30 -2.14 1.34 0.54
C GLN A 30 -2.26 -0.18 0.71
N VAL A 31 -1.19 -0.89 0.41
CA VAL A 31 -1.19 -2.36 0.34
C VAL A 31 -0.01 -2.92 1.13
N VAL A 32 -0.31 -3.86 2.03
CA VAL A 32 0.70 -4.66 2.73
C VAL A 32 0.61 -6.10 2.27
N LEU A 33 1.73 -6.65 1.78
CA LEU A 33 1.86 -8.06 1.43
C LEU A 33 2.50 -8.81 2.59
N GLN A 34 1.82 -9.84 3.07
CA GLN A 34 2.34 -10.75 4.08
C GLN A 34 3.05 -11.92 3.42
N ILE A 35 4.34 -12.12 3.72
CA ILE A 35 5.11 -13.25 3.22
C ILE A 35 5.72 -13.99 4.39
N SER A 36 5.39 -15.28 4.56
CA SER A 36 5.81 -16.09 5.70
C SER A 36 6.60 -17.35 5.32
N ASP A 37 6.76 -17.63 4.04
CA ASP A 37 7.53 -18.75 3.51
C ASP A 37 8.62 -18.29 2.51
N ASP A 38 9.63 -19.13 2.29
CA ASP A 38 10.74 -18.87 1.38
C ASP A 38 10.54 -19.48 -0.01
N ASN A 39 9.32 -19.94 -0.32
CA ASN A 39 9.01 -20.53 -1.60
C ASN A 39 9.20 -19.54 -2.75
N VAL A 40 9.97 -19.95 -3.74
CA VAL A 40 10.27 -19.10 -4.90
C VAL A 40 9.01 -18.60 -5.62
N ARG A 41 7.96 -19.42 -5.70
CA ARG A 41 6.68 -19.02 -6.34
C ARG A 41 5.96 -17.93 -5.56
N THR A 42 5.92 -18.04 -4.23
CA THR A 42 5.34 -17.01 -3.36
C THR A 42 6.02 -15.67 -3.59
N TRP A 43 7.35 -15.64 -3.62
CA TRP A 43 8.12 -14.44 -3.88
C TRP A 43 7.95 -13.90 -5.29
N GLN A 44 7.91 -14.78 -6.30
CA GLN A 44 7.60 -14.38 -7.68
C GLN A 44 6.22 -13.71 -7.76
N THR A 45 5.22 -14.30 -7.11
CA THR A 45 3.86 -13.74 -7.05
C THR A 45 3.87 -12.38 -6.34
N ALA A 46 4.55 -12.26 -5.20
CA ALA A 46 4.66 -11.00 -4.48
C ALA A 46 5.25 -9.88 -5.35
N PHE A 47 6.34 -10.12 -6.05
CA PHE A 47 6.94 -9.14 -6.96
C PHE A 47 6.05 -8.82 -8.17
N ASN A 48 5.30 -9.80 -8.68
CA ASN A 48 4.34 -9.56 -9.75
C ASN A 48 3.16 -8.71 -9.27
N VAL A 49 2.71 -8.88 -8.02
CA VAL A 49 1.70 -8.01 -7.41
C VAL A 49 2.22 -6.56 -7.34
N VAL A 50 3.47 -6.34 -6.93
CA VAL A 50 4.08 -4.99 -6.95
C VAL A 50 3.99 -4.39 -8.35
N ASN A 51 4.45 -5.13 -9.38
CA ASN A 51 4.40 -4.66 -10.76
C ASN A 51 2.96 -4.31 -11.20
N ASN A 52 2.00 -5.19 -10.93
CA ASN A 52 0.60 -5.00 -11.32
C ASN A 52 -0.01 -3.77 -10.65
N LEU A 53 0.19 -3.61 -9.34
CA LEU A 53 -0.32 -2.46 -8.61
C LEU A 53 0.30 -1.14 -9.10
N THR A 54 1.62 -1.14 -9.31
CA THR A 54 2.33 0.05 -9.79
C THR A 54 1.91 0.42 -11.21
N ASN A 55 1.69 -0.57 -12.08
CA ASN A 55 1.22 -0.33 -13.45
C ASN A 55 -0.24 0.14 -13.48
N THR A 56 -1.09 -0.38 -12.59
CA THR A 56 -2.52 -0.04 -12.55
C THR A 56 -2.78 1.33 -11.98
N TYR A 57 -2.16 1.66 -10.85
CA TYR A 57 -2.44 2.89 -10.11
C TYR A 57 -1.41 4.00 -10.38
N GLY A 58 -0.24 3.64 -10.87
CA GLY A 58 0.93 4.51 -10.95
C GLY A 58 1.72 4.55 -9.63
N LYS A 59 3.04 4.63 -9.73
CA LYS A 59 3.98 4.62 -8.61
C LYS A 59 3.66 5.69 -7.52
N GLN A 60 3.11 6.83 -7.94
CA GLN A 60 2.77 7.96 -7.06
C GLN A 60 1.49 7.70 -6.24
N ASN A 61 0.63 6.80 -6.71
CA ASN A 61 -0.73 6.61 -6.20
C ASN A 61 -0.89 5.30 -5.43
N VAL A 62 0.19 4.57 -5.17
CA VAL A 62 0.17 3.33 -4.39
C VAL A 62 1.37 3.26 -3.44
N ASP A 63 1.11 2.95 -2.18
CA ASP A 63 2.12 2.57 -1.19
C ASP A 63 2.09 1.06 -1.02
N ILE A 64 3.25 0.41 -1.13
CA ILE A 64 3.35 -1.04 -1.04
C ILE A 64 4.43 -1.42 -0.02
N GLU A 65 4.08 -2.28 0.92
CA GLU A 65 5.03 -2.91 1.83
C GLU A 65 4.97 -4.44 1.67
N LEU A 66 6.13 -5.06 1.40
CA LEU A 66 6.30 -6.51 1.45
C LEU A 66 6.92 -6.85 2.80
N VAL A 67 6.15 -7.47 3.69
CA VAL A 67 6.61 -7.78 5.04
C VAL A 67 6.96 -9.26 5.13
N ALA A 68 8.24 -9.56 5.23
CA ALA A 68 8.78 -10.92 5.35
C ALA A 68 9.08 -11.26 6.81
N PHE A 69 8.52 -12.36 7.29
CA PHE A 69 8.77 -12.92 8.62
C PHE A 69 8.74 -14.45 8.57
N GLY A 70 9.11 -15.11 9.66
CA GLY A 70 9.24 -16.56 9.67
C GLY A 70 10.29 -17.02 8.64
N ASP A 71 10.00 -18.11 7.94
CA ASP A 71 10.91 -18.70 6.97
C ASP A 71 11.17 -17.79 5.75
N ALA A 72 10.25 -16.87 5.46
CA ALA A 72 10.40 -15.89 4.38
C ALA A 72 11.68 -15.05 4.50
N ILE A 73 12.23 -14.91 5.70
CA ILE A 73 13.45 -14.13 5.93
C ILE A 73 14.65 -14.68 5.14
N ASN A 74 14.70 -16.00 4.92
CA ASN A 74 15.77 -16.65 4.16
C ASN A 74 15.80 -16.21 2.69
N ALA A 75 14.64 -15.83 2.14
CA ALA A 75 14.55 -15.32 0.78
C ALA A 75 15.10 -13.88 0.63
N LEU A 76 15.35 -13.20 1.74
CA LEU A 76 15.95 -11.86 1.76
C LEU A 76 17.46 -11.85 1.95
N THR A 77 18.12 -13.01 2.07
CA THR A 77 19.58 -13.05 2.09
C THR A 77 20.17 -12.67 0.73
N PHE A 78 21.37 -12.09 0.72
CA PHE A 78 21.99 -11.55 -0.49
C PHE A 78 22.23 -12.60 -1.59
N ASP A 79 22.37 -13.87 -1.23
CA ASP A 79 22.60 -15.02 -2.12
C ASP A 79 21.32 -15.73 -2.56
N SER A 80 20.14 -15.28 -2.08
CA SER A 80 18.88 -15.89 -2.42
C SER A 80 18.44 -15.57 -3.87
N LYS A 81 17.65 -16.47 -4.46
CA LYS A 81 17.08 -16.24 -5.80
C LYS A 81 16.13 -15.04 -5.84
N ALA A 82 15.49 -14.71 -4.73
CA ALA A 82 14.57 -13.58 -4.63
C ALA A 82 15.32 -12.24 -4.56
N ALA A 83 16.55 -12.23 -4.03
CA ALA A 83 17.34 -11.02 -3.80
C ALA A 83 17.55 -10.19 -5.07
N SER A 84 17.72 -10.84 -6.23
CA SER A 84 17.92 -10.15 -7.52
C SER A 84 16.71 -9.28 -7.94
N ARG A 85 15.52 -9.54 -7.43
CA ARG A 85 14.30 -8.79 -7.74
C ARG A 85 14.00 -7.64 -6.77
N ILE A 86 14.64 -7.62 -5.61
CA ILE A 86 14.42 -6.60 -4.57
C ILE A 86 14.70 -5.18 -5.10
N PRO A 87 15.84 -4.89 -5.79
CA PRO A 87 16.09 -3.55 -6.31
C PRO A 87 15.01 -3.06 -7.29
N GLY A 88 14.47 -3.97 -8.10
CA GLY A 88 13.36 -3.64 -9.01
C GLY A 88 12.09 -3.22 -8.27
N ALA A 89 11.70 -3.96 -7.24
CA ALA A 89 10.55 -3.63 -6.41
C ALA A 89 10.75 -2.29 -5.66
N VAL A 90 11.92 -2.07 -5.08
CA VAL A 90 12.28 -0.81 -4.42
C VAL A 90 12.30 0.35 -5.42
N GLY A 91 12.82 0.14 -6.62
CA GLY A 91 12.79 1.12 -7.71
C GLY A 91 11.37 1.53 -8.12
N GLN A 92 10.39 0.65 -7.96
CA GLN A 92 8.96 0.93 -8.15
C GLN A 92 8.29 1.61 -6.95
N GLY A 93 9.01 1.85 -5.87
CA GLY A 93 8.53 2.51 -4.67
C GLY A 93 8.00 1.57 -3.58
N ALA A 94 8.10 0.24 -3.76
CA ALA A 94 7.77 -0.70 -2.71
C ALA A 94 8.86 -0.73 -1.62
N LYS A 95 8.44 -0.98 -0.38
CA LYS A 95 9.34 -1.23 0.74
C LYS A 95 9.38 -2.74 1.00
N VAL A 96 10.57 -3.32 1.00
CA VAL A 96 10.78 -4.72 1.39
C VAL A 96 11.25 -4.74 2.84
N ILE A 97 10.44 -5.33 3.71
CA ILE A 97 10.59 -5.24 5.16
C ILE A 97 11.01 -6.59 5.73
N ALA A 98 12.14 -6.58 6.43
CA ALA A 98 12.72 -7.73 7.10
C ALA A 98 12.39 -7.70 8.60
N CYS A 99 11.88 -8.82 9.13
CA CYS A 99 11.59 -9.02 10.55
C CYS A 99 12.86 -9.39 11.31
N GLU A 100 13.35 -8.52 12.21
CA GLU A 100 14.56 -8.78 13.00
C GLU A 100 14.41 -9.96 13.97
N ASN A 101 13.19 -10.21 14.51
CA ASN A 101 12.94 -11.41 15.32
C ASN A 101 13.17 -12.70 14.52
N SER A 102 12.76 -12.71 13.23
CA SER A 102 13.01 -13.86 12.35
C SER A 102 14.49 -13.98 12.01
N MET A 103 15.18 -12.87 11.74
CA MET A 103 16.63 -12.87 11.54
C MET A 103 17.35 -13.48 12.73
N THR A 104 17.00 -13.10 13.96
CA THR A 104 17.58 -13.65 15.18
C THR A 104 17.37 -15.17 15.27
N ARG A 105 16.16 -15.65 14.95
CA ARG A 105 15.85 -17.09 14.93
C ARG A 105 16.75 -17.86 13.97
N PHE A 106 17.02 -17.31 12.79
CA PHE A 106 17.88 -17.92 11.78
C PHE A 106 19.36 -17.52 11.90
N LYS A 107 19.73 -16.82 12.96
CA LYS A 107 21.10 -16.34 13.21
C LYS A 107 21.68 -15.48 12.08
N LEU A 108 20.81 -14.70 11.42
CA LEU A 108 21.19 -13.79 10.36
C LEU A 108 21.52 -12.41 10.93
N SER A 109 22.59 -11.81 10.42
CA SER A 109 22.95 -10.41 10.63
C SER A 109 22.52 -9.54 9.44
N LYS A 110 22.58 -8.23 9.58
CA LYS A 110 22.30 -7.32 8.43
C LYS A 110 23.33 -7.50 7.29
N GLY A 111 24.52 -7.98 7.60
CA GLY A 111 25.54 -8.30 6.58
C GLY A 111 25.21 -9.49 5.69
N ASP A 112 24.31 -10.36 6.15
CA ASP A 112 23.85 -11.52 5.38
C ASP A 112 22.66 -11.20 4.47
N MET A 113 22.09 -9.99 4.58
CA MET A 113 20.87 -9.61 3.93
C MET A 113 21.11 -8.84 2.62
N ALA A 114 20.15 -8.92 1.71
CA ALA A 114 20.15 -8.12 0.50
C ALA A 114 20.14 -6.61 0.82
N PRO A 115 20.63 -5.75 -0.08
CA PRO A 115 20.57 -4.30 0.11
C PRO A 115 19.13 -3.77 0.04
N ASP A 116 18.95 -2.52 0.45
CA ASP A 116 17.71 -1.74 0.34
C ASP A 116 16.52 -2.29 1.14
N LEU A 117 16.77 -3.10 2.16
CA LEU A 117 15.75 -3.58 3.07
C LEU A 117 15.45 -2.58 4.18
N VAL A 118 14.19 -2.53 4.58
CA VAL A 118 13.75 -1.85 5.80
C VAL A 118 13.62 -2.88 6.91
N TYR A 119 14.18 -2.60 8.08
CA TYR A 119 14.16 -3.53 9.20
C TYR A 119 13.13 -3.10 10.23
N VAL A 120 12.33 -4.06 10.70
CA VAL A 120 11.38 -3.89 11.81
C VAL A 120 11.57 -4.99 12.82
N ARG A 121 11.37 -4.69 14.09
CA ARG A 121 11.55 -5.68 15.16
C ARG A 121 10.66 -6.90 14.97
N ALA A 122 9.37 -6.69 14.67
CA ALA A 122 8.38 -7.75 14.49
C ALA A 122 7.52 -7.49 13.24
N GLY A 123 7.66 -8.35 12.22
CA GLY A 123 6.90 -8.23 10.99
C GLY A 123 5.39 -8.34 11.19
N VAL A 124 4.94 -9.24 12.07
CA VAL A 124 3.52 -9.39 12.40
C VAL A 124 2.94 -8.13 13.03
N GLN A 125 3.68 -7.47 13.94
CA GLN A 125 3.26 -6.20 14.51
C GLN A 125 3.11 -5.13 13.42
N ARG A 126 4.05 -5.06 12.48
CA ARG A 126 3.97 -4.13 11.34
C ARG A 126 2.71 -4.33 10.51
N ILE A 127 2.33 -5.59 10.24
CA ILE A 127 1.10 -5.91 9.50
C ILE A 127 -0.14 -5.45 10.28
N ILE A 128 -0.20 -5.71 11.58
CA ILE A 128 -1.31 -5.27 12.45
C ILE A 128 -1.45 -3.74 12.44
N GLU A 129 -0.34 -3.02 12.54
CA GLU A 129 -0.32 -1.56 12.49
C GLU A 129 -0.88 -1.05 11.17
N ARG A 130 -0.42 -1.61 10.04
CA ARG A 130 -0.92 -1.25 8.71
C ARG A 130 -2.41 -1.55 8.52
N GLN A 131 -2.87 -2.69 9.03
CA GLN A 131 -4.30 -3.03 8.99
C GLN A 131 -5.15 -2.03 9.80
N ARG A 132 -4.68 -1.58 10.96
CA ARG A 132 -5.35 -0.55 11.76
C ARG A 132 -5.39 0.82 11.07
N GLU A 133 -4.39 1.12 10.25
CA GLU A 133 -4.32 2.32 9.42
C GLU A 133 -5.17 2.21 8.14
N GLY A 134 -5.85 1.09 7.90
CA GLY A 134 -6.74 0.87 6.75
C GLY A 134 -6.04 0.30 5.51
N TRP A 135 -4.81 -0.19 5.61
CA TRP A 135 -4.12 -0.83 4.50
C TRP A 135 -4.78 -2.16 4.12
N THR A 136 -4.83 -2.42 2.83
CA THR A 136 -5.29 -3.72 2.29
C THR A 136 -4.22 -4.77 2.48
N LEU A 137 -4.57 -5.90 3.12
CA LEU A 137 -3.68 -7.05 3.27
C LEU A 137 -3.82 -8.00 2.07
N ILE A 138 -2.69 -8.35 1.45
CA ILE A 138 -2.60 -9.39 0.41
C ILE A 138 -1.65 -10.49 0.89
N ARG A 139 -2.03 -11.73 0.64
CA ARG A 139 -1.19 -12.92 0.82
C ARG A 139 -0.96 -13.53 -0.56
N PRO A 140 0.25 -13.39 -1.11
CA PRO A 140 0.59 -13.93 -2.42
C PRO A 140 0.71 -15.44 -2.46
#